data_3d52be195bc3785a0ce91d1f4cec61e5
#
_entry.id   3d52be195bc3785a0ce91d1f4cec61e5
#
_cell.length_a   1.000
_cell.length_b   1.000
_cell.length_c   1.000
_cell.angle_alpha   90.00
_cell.angle_beta   90.00
_cell.angle_gamma   90.00
#
_symmetry.space_group_name_H-M   'P 1'
#
loop_
_entity.id
_entity.type
_entity.pdbx_description
1 polymer ?
#
loop_
_entity_poly.entity_id
_entity_poly.type
_entity_poly.pdbx_seq_one_letter_code
_entity_poly.pdbx_strand_id
1 'polypeptide(L)'
;LTKTCFRWNLPATYLLASRVSLYKKEYDKAIEYATYVNAAQPQLYDLSAMSDDDYFLNEKNPEILFTYGYYLVSYYAWLAKCNFPISDDLQALYGDNDWRLTHFFYKRRAVYTAQKSETSGTTGIYGYAFRTAEAYLNRAEAYAGKGDKDKALQDLKTIREKRLKVYEEVQAVTKED
;
A
#
# COMPACT_ATOMS: atom_id res chain seq x y z
N LEU A 1 21.90 -13.36 -3.86
CA LEU A 1 21.33 -12.84 -2.60
C LEU A 1 19.83 -13.16 -2.60
N THR A 2 19.43 -14.16 -1.84
CA THR A 2 18.00 -14.49 -1.65
C THR A 2 17.37 -13.32 -0.90
N LYS A 3 16.44 -12.60 -1.53
CA LYS A 3 15.76 -11.49 -0.88
C LYS A 3 15.03 -12.00 0.36
N THR A 4 15.21 -11.33 1.46
CA THR A 4 14.62 -11.69 2.76
C THR A 4 13.10 -11.65 2.75
N CYS A 5 12.50 -10.91 1.80
CA CYS A 5 11.05 -10.78 1.67
C CYS A 5 10.30 -12.07 1.25
N PHE A 6 10.98 -13.10 0.76
CA PHE A 6 10.36 -14.41 0.49
C PHE A 6 10.39 -15.36 1.69
N ARG A 7 10.86 -14.89 2.83
CA ARG A 7 10.83 -15.64 4.09
C ARG A 7 10.01 -14.86 5.09
N TRP A 8 9.15 -15.57 5.80
CA TRP A 8 8.43 -14.97 6.93
C TRP A 8 9.45 -14.41 7.93
N ASN A 9 9.24 -13.17 8.34
CA ASN A 9 10.19 -12.43 9.14
C ASN A 9 9.50 -11.62 10.25
N LEU A 10 10.27 -11.08 11.15
CA LEU A 10 9.75 -10.37 12.31
C LEU A 10 8.90 -9.14 11.96
N PRO A 11 9.28 -8.25 11.02
CA PRO A 11 8.41 -7.16 10.59
C PRO A 11 7.06 -7.63 10.03
N ALA A 12 7.02 -8.71 9.25
CA ALA A 12 5.77 -9.27 8.76
C ALA A 12 4.89 -9.81 9.90
N THR A 13 5.51 -10.41 10.93
CA THR A 13 4.80 -10.88 12.12
C THR A 13 4.16 -9.71 12.87
N TYR A 14 4.90 -8.63 13.09
CA TYR A 14 4.37 -7.43 13.74
C TYR A 14 3.27 -6.75 12.91
N LEU A 15 3.40 -6.72 11.59
CA LEU A 15 2.35 -6.19 10.73
C LEU A 15 1.06 -7.00 10.86
N LEU A 16 1.15 -8.33 10.85
CA LEU A 16 -0.01 -9.19 11.07
C LEU A 16 -0.60 -8.98 12.47
N ALA A 17 0.24 -8.88 13.50
CA ALA A 17 -0.21 -8.62 14.87
C ALA A 17 -0.91 -7.25 14.98
N SER A 18 -0.39 -6.21 14.34
CA SER A 18 -1.02 -4.89 14.27
C SER A 18 -2.41 -4.97 13.64
N ARG A 19 -2.54 -5.66 12.49
CA ARG A 19 -3.82 -5.88 11.80
C ARG A 19 -4.83 -6.58 12.70
N VAL A 20 -4.44 -7.68 13.35
CA VAL A 20 -5.32 -8.43 14.27
C VAL A 20 -5.75 -7.57 15.46
N SER A 21 -4.82 -6.81 16.06
CA SER A 21 -5.13 -5.92 17.18
C SER A 21 -6.08 -4.79 16.78
N LEU A 22 -5.94 -4.26 15.56
CA LEU A 22 -6.84 -3.24 15.03
C LEU A 22 -8.28 -3.78 14.88
N TYR A 23 -8.44 -4.95 14.26
CA TYR A 23 -9.75 -5.62 14.16
C TYR A 23 -10.40 -5.90 15.53
N LYS A 24 -9.59 -6.18 16.54
CA LYS A 24 -10.04 -6.36 17.92
C LYS A 24 -10.28 -5.05 18.66
N LYS A 25 -9.98 -3.90 18.04
CA LYS A 25 -10.00 -2.56 18.65
C LYS A 25 -9.04 -2.43 19.86
N GLU A 26 -8.01 -3.25 19.90
CA GLU A 26 -6.92 -3.16 20.86
C GLU A 26 -5.90 -2.11 20.36
N TYR A 27 -6.33 -0.84 20.33
CA TYR A 27 -5.60 0.24 19.64
C TYR A 27 -4.17 0.43 20.14
N ASP A 28 -3.93 0.31 21.46
CA ASP A 28 -2.58 0.45 22.01
C ASP A 28 -1.62 -0.59 21.44
N LYS A 29 -2.06 -1.86 21.35
CA LYS A 29 -1.26 -2.93 20.75
C LYS A 29 -1.11 -2.74 19.25
N ALA A 30 -2.15 -2.27 18.55
CA ALA A 30 -2.07 -2.00 17.12
C ALA A 30 -1.02 -0.92 16.83
N ILE A 31 -0.97 0.15 17.64
CA ILE A 31 0.03 1.21 17.56
C ILE A 31 1.44 0.68 17.87
N GLU A 32 1.58 -0.09 18.94
CA GLU A 32 2.86 -0.68 19.34
C GLU A 32 3.45 -1.55 18.21
N TYR A 33 2.70 -2.52 17.71
CA TYR A 33 3.17 -3.42 16.67
C TYR A 33 3.45 -2.69 15.34
N ALA A 34 2.60 -1.76 14.94
CA ALA A 34 2.85 -0.94 13.75
C ALA A 34 4.11 -0.07 13.91
N THR A 35 4.37 0.43 15.12
CA THR A 35 5.58 1.20 15.42
C THR A 35 6.85 0.35 15.27
N TYR A 36 6.83 -0.92 15.71
CA TYR A 36 7.95 -1.84 15.48
C TYR A 36 8.20 -2.08 13.97
N VAL A 37 7.14 -2.22 13.17
CA VAL A 37 7.30 -2.35 11.71
C VAL A 37 7.96 -1.11 11.12
N ASN A 38 7.43 0.08 11.45
CA ASN A 38 7.93 1.33 10.91
C ASN A 38 9.36 1.67 11.38
N ALA A 39 9.76 1.22 12.57
CA ALA A 39 11.14 1.34 13.04
C ALA A 39 12.10 0.38 12.31
N ALA A 40 11.66 -0.83 12.01
CA ALA A 40 12.48 -1.83 11.33
C ALA A 40 12.65 -1.54 9.83
N GLN A 41 11.61 -1.02 9.17
CA GLN A 41 11.59 -0.72 7.74
C GLN A 41 10.73 0.52 7.46
N PRO A 42 11.28 1.73 7.67
CA PRO A 42 10.51 2.98 7.57
C PRO A 42 10.25 3.43 6.13
N GLN A 43 10.94 2.84 5.15
CA GLN A 43 10.94 3.33 3.78
C GLN A 43 9.61 3.05 3.07
N LEU A 44 9.06 4.10 2.47
CA LEU A 44 7.95 4.04 1.52
C LEU A 44 8.48 4.22 0.11
N TYR A 45 7.89 3.52 -0.85
CA TYR A 45 8.24 3.69 -2.25
C TYR A 45 7.71 5.04 -2.74
N ASP A 46 8.60 5.87 -3.19
CA ASP A 46 8.27 7.18 -3.74
C ASP A 46 7.77 7.01 -5.17
N LEU A 47 6.49 7.24 -5.39
CA LEU A 47 5.89 7.06 -6.72
C LEU A 47 6.36 8.13 -7.72
N SER A 48 6.86 9.27 -7.26
CA SER A 48 7.43 10.29 -8.16
C SER A 48 8.74 9.83 -8.82
N ALA A 49 9.45 8.90 -8.19
CA ALA A 49 10.69 8.31 -8.69
C ALA A 49 10.49 6.99 -9.46
N MET A 50 9.25 6.54 -9.57
CA MET A 50 8.90 5.31 -10.27
C MET A 50 8.86 5.57 -11.78
N SER A 51 9.48 4.68 -12.58
CA SER A 51 9.35 4.72 -14.03
C SER A 51 7.94 4.27 -14.47
N ASP A 52 7.43 4.85 -15.56
CA ASP A 52 6.13 4.46 -16.14
C ASP A 52 6.11 3.01 -16.64
N ASP A 53 7.29 2.44 -16.95
CA ASP A 53 7.43 1.04 -17.36
C ASP A 53 7.54 0.06 -16.18
N ASP A 54 7.74 0.56 -14.96
CA ASP A 54 7.85 -0.28 -13.76
C ASP A 54 6.46 -0.61 -13.19
N TYR A 55 6.34 -1.78 -12.60
CA TYR A 55 5.18 -2.13 -11.78
C TYR A 55 5.44 -1.75 -10.33
N PHE A 56 4.40 -1.30 -9.62
CA PHE A 56 4.54 -0.93 -8.21
C PHE A 56 5.01 -2.12 -7.34
N LEU A 57 4.44 -3.30 -7.56
CA LEU A 57 4.84 -4.52 -6.85
C LEU A 57 5.95 -5.21 -7.63
N ASN A 58 7.17 -4.78 -7.39
CA ASN A 58 8.38 -5.30 -8.02
C ASN A 58 9.52 -5.48 -6.99
N GLU A 59 10.65 -5.96 -7.47
CA GLU A 59 11.82 -6.22 -6.63
C GLU A 59 12.49 -4.97 -6.05
N LYS A 60 12.27 -3.79 -6.63
CA LYS A 60 12.85 -2.52 -6.18
C LYS A 60 12.03 -1.86 -5.08
N ASN A 61 10.79 -2.33 -4.85
CA ASN A 61 9.88 -1.72 -3.89
C ASN A 61 10.37 -1.95 -2.44
N PRO A 62 10.80 -0.90 -1.73
CA PRO A 62 11.32 -1.01 -0.37
C PRO A 62 10.24 -1.29 0.68
N GLU A 63 8.96 -1.14 0.33
CA GLU A 63 7.86 -1.39 1.26
C GLU A 63 7.61 -2.88 1.52
N ILE A 64 8.10 -3.76 0.66
CA ILE A 64 7.77 -5.19 0.73
C ILE A 64 8.50 -5.85 1.88
N LEU A 65 7.76 -6.16 2.94
CA LEU A 65 8.24 -6.89 4.12
C LEU A 65 8.26 -8.39 3.87
N PHE A 66 7.17 -8.90 3.31
CA PHE A 66 7.01 -10.31 2.98
C PHE A 66 6.07 -10.47 1.79
N THR A 67 6.41 -11.39 0.93
CA THR A 67 5.54 -11.81 -0.16
C THR A 67 5.65 -13.32 -0.35
N TYR A 68 4.51 -13.92 -0.71
CA TYR A 68 4.51 -15.27 -1.26
C TYR A 68 3.96 -15.16 -2.68
N GLY A 69 4.84 -15.38 -3.64
CA GLY A 69 4.46 -15.33 -5.04
C GLY A 69 4.11 -16.71 -5.55
N TYR A 70 3.06 -16.77 -6.34
CA TYR A 70 2.74 -17.96 -7.11
C TYR A 70 2.33 -17.55 -8.53
N TYR A 71 2.68 -18.35 -9.51
CA TYR A 71 2.42 -18.12 -10.94
C TYR A 71 0.98 -17.69 -11.27
N LEU A 72 -0.01 -18.21 -10.54
CA LEU A 72 -1.42 -17.85 -10.72
C LEU A 72 -1.71 -16.37 -10.45
N VAL A 73 -0.92 -15.69 -9.62
CA VAL A 73 -1.10 -14.25 -9.37
C VAL A 73 -0.87 -13.45 -10.63
N SER A 74 0.17 -13.76 -11.38
CA SER A 74 0.47 -13.11 -12.67
C SER A 74 -0.63 -13.34 -13.68
N TYR A 75 -1.18 -14.54 -13.73
CA TYR A 75 -2.29 -14.87 -14.60
C TYR A 75 -3.56 -14.08 -14.25
N TYR A 76 -3.94 -14.03 -12.97
CA TYR A 76 -5.10 -13.26 -12.54
C TYR A 76 -4.89 -11.76 -12.67
N ALA A 77 -3.69 -11.26 -12.44
CA ALA A 77 -3.36 -9.86 -12.67
C ALA A 77 -3.46 -9.49 -14.16
N TRP A 78 -2.98 -10.36 -15.05
CA TRP A 78 -3.17 -10.18 -16.48
C TRP A 78 -4.65 -10.22 -16.89
N LEU A 79 -5.41 -11.16 -16.36
CA LEU A 79 -6.85 -11.27 -16.61
C LEU A 79 -7.60 -10.02 -16.13
N ALA A 80 -7.27 -9.49 -14.96
CA ALA A 80 -7.83 -8.26 -14.41
C ALA A 80 -7.50 -7.05 -15.31
N LYS A 81 -6.24 -6.92 -15.74
CA LYS A 81 -5.79 -5.85 -16.64
C LYS A 81 -6.54 -5.87 -17.98
N CYS A 82 -6.90 -7.05 -18.49
CA CYS A 82 -7.53 -7.18 -19.79
C CYS A 82 -9.06 -7.05 -19.74
N ASN A 83 -9.71 -7.46 -18.63
CA ASN A 83 -11.14 -7.73 -18.64
C ASN A 83 -11.94 -7.05 -17.53
N PHE A 84 -11.30 -6.57 -16.46
CA PHE A 84 -12.02 -6.01 -15.32
C PHE A 84 -11.67 -4.54 -15.12
N PRO A 85 -12.52 -3.62 -15.63
CA PRO A 85 -12.38 -2.21 -15.34
C PRO A 85 -12.59 -1.95 -13.85
N ILE A 86 -11.92 -0.93 -13.31
CA ILE A 86 -12.25 -0.42 -11.98
C ILE A 86 -13.59 0.33 -12.05
N SER A 87 -14.31 0.38 -10.93
CA SER A 87 -15.56 1.13 -10.86
C SER A 87 -15.31 2.63 -11.01
N ASP A 88 -16.33 3.35 -11.50
CA ASP A 88 -16.29 4.81 -11.62
C ASP A 88 -16.10 5.47 -10.23
N ASP A 89 -16.72 4.92 -9.20
CA ASP A 89 -16.56 5.40 -7.81
C ASP A 89 -15.11 5.29 -7.34
N LEU A 90 -14.44 4.15 -7.62
CA LEU A 90 -13.04 3.99 -7.28
C LEU A 90 -12.16 4.95 -8.08
N GLN A 91 -12.45 5.13 -9.37
CA GLN A 91 -11.72 6.07 -10.21
C GLN A 91 -11.86 7.52 -9.71
N ALA A 92 -13.06 7.92 -9.28
CA ALA A 92 -13.34 9.26 -8.78
C ALA A 92 -12.55 9.61 -7.49
N LEU A 93 -12.08 8.61 -6.74
CA LEU A 93 -11.23 8.83 -5.57
C LEU A 93 -9.80 9.28 -5.91
N TYR A 94 -9.38 9.15 -7.17
CA TYR A 94 -8.03 9.53 -7.61
C TYR A 94 -8.11 10.78 -8.48
N GLY A 95 -7.59 11.89 -7.96
CA GLY A 95 -7.44 13.13 -8.73
C GLY A 95 -6.20 13.12 -9.62
N ASP A 96 -6.07 14.13 -10.48
CA ASP A 96 -4.90 14.31 -11.36
C ASP A 96 -3.58 14.52 -10.59
N ASN A 97 -3.68 14.90 -9.32
CA ASN A 97 -2.56 15.06 -8.38
C ASN A 97 -2.07 13.73 -7.78
N ASP A 98 -2.65 12.59 -8.15
CA ASP A 98 -2.35 11.29 -7.54
C ASP A 98 -1.53 10.39 -8.48
N TRP A 99 -0.27 10.12 -8.11
CA TRP A 99 0.59 9.20 -8.85
C TRP A 99 0.04 7.78 -8.94
N ARG A 100 -0.83 7.37 -7.99
CA ARG A 100 -1.42 6.04 -8.02
C ARG A 100 -2.29 5.83 -9.25
N LEU A 101 -2.91 6.88 -9.79
CA LEU A 101 -3.72 6.80 -10.99
C LEU A 101 -2.86 6.35 -12.20
N THR A 102 -1.60 6.80 -12.25
CA THR A 102 -0.66 6.43 -13.31
C THR A 102 -0.02 5.05 -13.08
N HIS A 103 0.43 4.78 -11.83
CA HIS A 103 1.26 3.60 -11.55
C HIS A 103 0.49 2.36 -11.08
N PHE A 104 -0.74 2.52 -10.58
CA PHE A 104 -1.55 1.39 -10.10
C PHE A 104 -2.56 0.91 -11.11
N PHE A 105 -2.82 1.71 -12.14
CA PHE A 105 -3.83 1.42 -13.15
C PHE A 105 -3.27 1.58 -14.56
N TYR A 106 -3.73 0.71 -15.45
CA TYR A 106 -3.48 0.81 -16.87
C TYR A 106 -4.69 1.40 -17.57
N LYS A 107 -4.47 2.49 -18.30
CA LYS A 107 -5.52 3.14 -19.08
C LYS A 107 -5.51 2.64 -20.52
N ARG A 108 -6.61 2.04 -20.93
CA ARG A 108 -6.84 1.66 -22.33
C ARG A 108 -8.08 2.39 -22.85
N ARG A 109 -7.88 3.33 -23.79
CA ARG A 109 -8.93 4.26 -24.23
C ARG A 109 -9.46 5.07 -23.02
N ALA A 110 -10.75 4.92 -22.68
CA ALA A 110 -11.38 5.58 -21.53
C ALA A 110 -11.50 4.69 -20.27
N VAL A 111 -10.94 3.48 -20.30
CA VAL A 111 -11.14 2.47 -19.26
C VAL A 111 -9.84 2.26 -18.46
N TYR A 112 -9.94 2.30 -17.15
CA TYR A 112 -8.84 1.97 -16.23
C TYR A 112 -8.99 0.54 -15.71
N THR A 113 -7.88 -0.20 -15.66
CA THR A 113 -7.79 -1.56 -15.11
C THR A 113 -6.61 -1.65 -14.15
N ALA A 114 -6.65 -2.59 -13.18
CA ALA A 114 -5.59 -2.72 -12.18
C ALA A 114 -4.25 -3.16 -12.80
N GLN A 115 -3.15 -2.50 -12.40
CA GLN A 115 -1.79 -2.77 -12.90
C GLN A 115 -0.71 -2.75 -11.81
N LYS A 116 -1.01 -2.98 -10.57
CA LYS A 116 0.01 -2.94 -9.50
C LYS A 116 1.12 -3.97 -9.63
N SER A 117 0.83 -5.12 -10.19
CA SER A 117 1.76 -6.25 -10.32
C SER A 117 2.09 -6.50 -11.76
N GLU A 118 3.30 -6.98 -12.00
CA GLU A 118 3.67 -7.49 -13.30
C GLU A 118 2.77 -8.66 -13.72
N THR A 119 2.38 -8.64 -14.98
CA THR A 119 1.40 -9.56 -15.56
C THR A 119 2.03 -10.66 -16.42
N SER A 120 3.35 -10.65 -16.58
CA SER A 120 4.08 -11.58 -17.45
C SER A 120 5.16 -12.34 -16.73
N GLY A 121 5.23 -13.65 -16.96
CA GLY A 121 6.38 -14.48 -16.60
C GLY A 121 6.57 -14.76 -15.11
N THR A 122 7.83 -14.89 -14.71
CA THR A 122 8.27 -15.27 -13.36
C THR A 122 8.29 -14.11 -12.36
N THR A 123 7.95 -12.91 -12.77
CA THR A 123 8.12 -11.66 -12.00
C THR A 123 6.88 -11.24 -11.22
N GLY A 124 5.69 -11.78 -11.51
CA GLY A 124 4.46 -11.54 -10.74
C GLY A 124 4.45 -12.14 -9.31
N ILE A 125 5.61 -12.53 -8.81
CA ILE A 125 5.80 -13.12 -7.48
C ILE A 125 5.59 -12.15 -6.32
N TYR A 126 5.47 -10.85 -6.59
CA TYR A 126 5.25 -9.80 -5.58
C TYR A 126 3.77 -9.46 -5.36
N GLY A 127 2.84 -10.18 -5.98
CA GLY A 127 1.41 -9.84 -5.99
C GLY A 127 0.72 -9.84 -4.62
N TYR A 128 1.16 -10.70 -3.70
CA TYR A 128 0.62 -10.80 -2.34
C TYR A 128 1.65 -10.33 -1.32
N ALA A 129 1.77 -9.04 -1.16
CA ALA A 129 2.79 -8.44 -0.33
C ALA A 129 2.25 -7.83 0.97
N PHE A 130 2.89 -8.16 2.09
CA PHE A 130 2.86 -7.39 3.31
C PHE A 130 3.75 -6.18 3.15
N ARG A 131 3.24 -4.97 3.39
CA ARG A 131 3.95 -3.73 3.08
C ARG A 131 3.95 -2.75 4.25
N THR A 132 5.04 -2.02 4.40
CA THR A 132 5.21 -0.98 5.42
C THR A 132 4.08 0.07 5.39
N ALA A 133 3.58 0.44 4.20
CA ALA A 133 2.47 1.39 4.09
C ALA A 133 1.23 0.96 4.90
N GLU A 134 0.96 -0.35 5.01
CA GLU A 134 -0.14 -0.85 5.83
C GLU A 134 0.10 -0.58 7.33
N ALA A 135 1.35 -0.67 7.80
CA ALA A 135 1.65 -0.38 9.20
C ALA A 135 1.36 1.09 9.55
N TYR A 136 1.69 2.02 8.66
CA TYR A 136 1.31 3.42 8.82
C TYR A 136 -0.21 3.60 8.87
N LEU A 137 -0.96 2.92 7.97
CA LEU A 137 -2.42 3.02 7.95
C LEU A 137 -3.05 2.41 9.21
N ASN A 138 -2.60 1.23 9.64
CA ASN A 138 -3.08 0.59 10.86
C ASN A 138 -2.85 1.49 12.10
N ARG A 139 -1.69 2.15 12.15
CA ARG A 139 -1.35 3.07 13.24
C ARG A 139 -2.19 4.35 13.19
N ALA A 140 -2.39 4.91 12.01
CA ALA A 140 -3.24 6.08 11.83
C ALA A 140 -4.69 5.80 12.26
N GLU A 141 -5.25 4.66 11.83
CA GLU A 141 -6.61 4.23 12.22
C GLU A 141 -6.71 4.01 13.74
N ALA A 142 -5.70 3.38 14.35
CA ALA A 142 -5.68 3.16 15.78
C ALA A 142 -5.57 4.48 16.57
N TYR A 143 -4.77 5.45 16.11
CA TYR A 143 -4.72 6.79 16.69
C TYR A 143 -6.07 7.52 16.57
N ALA A 144 -6.70 7.45 15.40
CA ALA A 144 -8.04 8.03 15.19
C ALA A 144 -9.07 7.37 16.13
N GLY A 145 -9.03 6.03 16.28
CA GLY A 145 -9.87 5.30 17.22
C GLY A 145 -9.70 5.70 18.68
N LYS A 146 -8.52 6.21 19.05
CA LYS A 146 -8.21 6.77 20.38
C LYS A 146 -8.51 8.28 20.49
N GLY A 147 -8.87 8.94 19.40
CA GLY A 147 -9.08 10.39 19.35
C GLY A 147 -7.78 11.20 19.20
N ASP A 148 -6.62 10.57 18.97
CA ASP A 148 -5.34 11.24 18.74
C ASP A 148 -5.20 11.61 17.26
N LYS A 149 -5.91 12.66 16.89
CA LYS A 149 -6.06 13.15 15.52
C LYS A 149 -4.72 13.57 14.91
N ASP A 150 -3.88 14.24 15.68
CA ASP A 150 -2.62 14.81 15.18
C ASP A 150 -1.67 13.68 14.74
N LYS A 151 -1.56 12.61 15.55
CA LYS A 151 -0.73 11.46 15.18
C LYS A 151 -1.32 10.66 14.01
N ALA A 152 -2.64 10.55 13.95
CA ALA A 152 -3.29 9.91 12.79
C ALA A 152 -2.98 10.67 11.49
N LEU A 153 -3.12 11.99 11.49
CA LEU A 153 -2.79 12.84 10.34
C LEU A 153 -1.31 12.80 9.97
N GLN A 154 -0.41 12.71 10.96
CA GLN A 154 1.03 12.60 10.70
C GLN A 154 1.38 11.32 9.93
N ASP A 155 0.77 10.17 10.27
CA ASP A 155 0.99 8.92 9.55
C ASP A 155 0.40 8.98 8.13
N LEU A 156 -0.79 9.55 7.98
CA LEU A 156 -1.40 9.76 6.67
C LEU A 156 -0.56 10.71 5.79
N LYS A 157 -0.01 11.79 6.37
CA LYS A 157 0.90 12.71 5.69
C LYS A 157 2.10 11.95 5.14
N THR A 158 2.75 11.13 5.95
CA THR A 158 3.93 10.33 5.56
C THR A 158 3.66 9.48 4.31
N ILE A 159 2.48 8.87 4.22
CA ILE A 159 2.09 8.10 3.03
C ILE A 159 1.78 9.03 1.85
N ARG A 160 1.00 10.09 2.08
CA ARG A 160 0.50 10.97 1.01
C ARG A 160 1.64 11.69 0.30
N GLU A 161 2.67 12.12 1.01
CA GLU A 161 3.89 12.74 0.44
C GLU A 161 4.59 11.83 -0.58
N LYS A 162 4.41 10.50 -0.48
CA LYS A 162 4.96 9.51 -1.40
C LYS A 162 4.01 9.06 -2.50
N ARG A 163 2.79 9.58 -2.50
CA ARG A 163 1.71 9.17 -3.42
C ARG A 163 1.20 10.33 -4.27
N LEU A 164 1.32 11.57 -3.80
CA LEU A 164 0.81 12.75 -4.48
C LEU A 164 1.93 13.48 -5.22
N LYS A 165 1.58 14.12 -6.33
CA LYS A 165 2.48 14.99 -7.10
C LYS A 165 2.82 16.26 -6.30
N VAL A 166 1.81 16.82 -5.65
CA VAL A 166 1.95 17.94 -4.72
C VAL A 166 1.20 17.54 -3.45
N TYR A 167 1.88 17.59 -2.31
CA TYR A 167 1.23 17.32 -1.05
C TYR A 167 0.24 18.43 -0.69
N GLU A 168 -0.97 18.04 -0.39
CA GLU A 168 -2.02 18.92 0.13
C GLU A 168 -2.39 18.45 1.54
N GLU A 169 -2.39 19.38 2.49
CA GLU A 169 -2.76 19.08 3.86
C GLU A 169 -4.19 18.55 3.96
N VAL A 170 -4.37 17.42 4.62
CA VAL A 170 -5.70 16.90 4.91
C VAL A 170 -6.30 17.78 5.99
N GLN A 171 -7.33 18.51 5.65
CA GLN A 171 -8.18 19.14 6.65
C GLN A 171 -8.83 18.02 7.45
N ALA A 172 -8.65 18.06 8.75
CA ALA A 172 -9.17 17.03 9.60
C ALA A 172 -10.67 17.01 9.58
N VAL A 173 -11.19 15.98 9.05
CA VAL A 173 -12.59 15.66 8.95
C VAL A 173 -13.06 15.00 10.24
N THR A 174 -14.31 15.05 10.52
CA THR A 174 -14.91 14.44 11.71
C THR A 174 -14.91 12.91 11.58
N LYS A 175 -15.20 12.19 12.65
CA LYS A 175 -15.25 10.72 12.69
C LYS A 175 -16.33 10.11 11.74
N GLU A 176 -17.16 10.94 11.18
CA GLU A 176 -18.30 10.57 10.32
C GLU A 176 -17.96 10.67 8.82
N ASP A 177 -16.80 11.20 8.48
CA ASP A 177 -16.26 11.30 7.14
C ASP A 177 -15.20 10.21 6.87
#